data_fcf03ce54d1cf20a7a7cba3e0b1772c5
#
_entry.id   fcf03ce54d1cf20a7a7cba3e0b1772c5
#
_cell.length_a   1.000
_cell.length_b   1.000
_cell.length_c   1.000
_cell.angle_alpha   90.00
_cell.angle_beta   90.00
_cell.angle_gamma   90.00
#
_symmetry.space_group_name_H-M   'P 1'
#
loop_
_entity.id
_entity.type
_entity.pdbx_description
1 polymer ?
#
loop_
_entity_poly.entity_id
_entity_poly.type
_entity_poly.pdbx_seq_one_letter_code
_entity_poly.pdbx_strand_id
1 'polypeptide(L)'
;LIKNHKEFEKRRHNLDFDVDGLVYKINNIDLQKRLGFVANAPRWAIAHKFSANSSFSKILNIEVQIGRTGAITPVAKVNPVNIGGVVVSNATLHNEEEIIRKDIRIGDVVKIERAGDVIPHVLSVDLKKRIGNLKKFVFPKKCPSCSSKIIKDFNKNTKKYDAVQRCSSEGYKCEKIAIEKIKHFVSKEA
;
A
#
# COMPACT_ATOMS: atom_id res chain seq x y z
N LEU A 1 5.85 -28.21 8.72
CA LEU A 1 5.17 -26.93 8.56
C LEU A 1 5.41 -26.35 7.17
N ILE A 2 6.67 -26.15 6.72
CA ILE A 2 7.01 -25.55 5.40
C ILE A 2 6.42 -26.35 4.22
N LYS A 3 6.53 -27.69 4.24
CA LYS A 3 5.94 -28.55 3.21
C LYS A 3 4.43 -28.36 3.11
N ASN A 4 3.75 -28.35 4.24
CA ASN A 4 2.32 -28.12 4.34
C ASN A 4 1.90 -26.74 3.81
N HIS A 5 2.65 -25.67 4.16
CA HIS A 5 2.42 -24.32 3.65
C HIS A 5 2.47 -24.27 2.11
N LYS A 6 3.53 -24.85 1.50
CA LYS A 6 3.67 -24.91 0.04
C LYS A 6 2.57 -25.73 -0.65
N GLU A 7 2.08 -26.76 0.01
CA GLU A 7 0.97 -27.56 -0.51
C GLU A 7 -0.34 -26.77 -0.48
N PHE A 8 -0.64 -26.09 0.62
CA PHE A 8 -1.80 -25.24 0.73
C PHE A 8 -1.75 -24.04 -0.25
N GLU A 9 -0.57 -23.42 -0.42
CA GLU A 9 -0.39 -22.33 -1.39
C GLU A 9 -0.75 -22.76 -2.81
N LYS A 10 -0.39 -23.99 -3.22
CA LYS A 10 -0.76 -24.55 -4.53
C LYS A 10 -2.26 -24.84 -4.65
N ARG A 11 -2.90 -25.23 -3.56
CA ARG A 11 -4.31 -25.64 -3.53
C ARG A 11 -5.28 -24.50 -3.23
N ARG A 12 -4.79 -23.31 -2.85
CA ARG A 12 -5.63 -22.18 -2.39
C ARG A 12 -6.71 -21.78 -3.40
N HIS A 13 -6.44 -21.95 -4.70
CA HIS A 13 -7.40 -21.62 -5.77
C HIS A 13 -8.57 -22.61 -5.90
N ASN A 14 -8.49 -23.76 -5.25
CA ASN A 14 -9.52 -24.80 -5.24
C ASN A 14 -10.39 -24.74 -3.97
N LEU A 15 -10.20 -23.73 -3.14
CA LEU A 15 -11.03 -23.50 -1.95
C LEU A 15 -12.20 -22.59 -2.30
N ASP A 16 -13.36 -22.81 -1.64
CA ASP A 16 -14.57 -22.00 -1.82
C ASP A 16 -14.47 -20.62 -1.16
N PHE A 17 -13.32 -20.27 -0.61
CA PHE A 17 -13.04 -19.02 0.07
C PHE A 17 -11.58 -18.57 -0.15
N ASP A 18 -11.35 -17.27 -0.07
CA ASP A 18 -10.02 -16.70 -0.22
C ASP A 18 -9.15 -16.94 1.02
N VAL A 19 -7.90 -17.34 0.78
CA VAL A 19 -6.90 -17.60 1.83
C VAL A 19 -5.61 -16.86 1.50
N ASP A 20 -5.09 -16.07 2.44
CA ASP A 20 -3.85 -15.30 2.29
C ASP A 20 -2.65 -15.90 3.03
N GLY A 21 -2.84 -16.98 3.78
CA GLY A 21 -1.81 -17.67 4.55
C GLY A 21 -2.36 -18.70 5.52
N LEU A 22 -1.46 -19.28 6.32
CA LEU A 22 -1.77 -20.22 7.38
C LEU A 22 -1.41 -19.61 8.74
N VAL A 23 -2.20 -19.88 9.76
CA VAL A 23 -1.87 -19.54 11.14
C VAL A 23 -1.56 -20.82 11.90
N TYR A 24 -0.33 -20.93 12.39
CA TYR A 24 0.09 -22.01 13.25
C TYR A 24 -0.09 -21.59 14.70
N LYS A 25 -0.69 -22.46 15.50
CA LYS A 25 -0.95 -22.23 16.92
C LYS A 25 -0.44 -23.42 17.74
N ILE A 26 0.06 -23.16 18.95
CA ILE A 26 0.35 -24.23 19.91
C ILE A 26 -0.99 -24.83 20.33
N ASN A 27 -1.12 -26.15 20.18
CA ASN A 27 -2.38 -26.87 20.44
C ASN A 27 -2.71 -26.99 21.94
N ASN A 28 -1.71 -27.03 22.80
CA ASN A 28 -1.90 -27.15 24.26
C ASN A 28 -2.26 -25.79 24.86
N ILE A 29 -3.44 -25.72 25.47
CA ILE A 29 -3.99 -24.47 26.06
C ILE A 29 -3.16 -23.98 27.26
N ASP A 30 -2.62 -24.86 28.07
CA ASP A 30 -1.80 -24.45 29.24
C ASP A 30 -0.46 -23.86 28.79
N LEU A 31 0.10 -24.36 27.68
CA LEU A 31 1.28 -23.74 27.06
C LEU A 31 0.94 -22.39 26.44
N GLN A 32 -0.26 -22.22 25.86
CA GLN A 32 -0.71 -20.90 25.39
C GLN A 32 -0.80 -19.88 26.53
N LYS A 33 -1.37 -20.28 27.68
CA LYS A 33 -1.44 -19.43 28.86
C LYS A 33 -0.05 -19.05 29.39
N ARG A 34 0.88 -20.02 29.44
CA ARG A 34 2.26 -19.77 29.88
C ARG A 34 3.04 -18.84 28.98
N LEU A 35 2.85 -18.93 27.67
CA LEU A 35 3.50 -18.04 26.67
C LEU A 35 2.90 -16.65 26.70
N GLY A 36 1.59 -16.53 26.91
CA GLY A 36 0.88 -15.27 27.01
C GLY A 36 0.91 -14.44 25.73
N PHE A 37 0.89 -13.11 25.92
CA PHE A 37 0.80 -12.11 24.87
C PHE A 37 1.94 -11.11 24.98
N VAL A 38 2.29 -10.47 23.85
CA VAL A 38 3.13 -9.27 23.80
C VAL A 38 2.31 -8.19 23.10
N ALA A 39 1.99 -7.11 23.83
CA ALA A 39 0.99 -6.14 23.40
C ALA A 39 -0.32 -6.85 22.99
N ASN A 40 -0.76 -6.69 21.74
CA ASN A 40 -1.98 -7.32 21.22
C ASN A 40 -1.72 -8.63 20.45
N ALA A 41 -0.49 -9.13 20.44
CA ALA A 41 -0.12 -10.33 19.68
C ALA A 41 0.12 -11.54 20.58
N PRO A 42 -0.47 -12.72 20.28
CA PRO A 42 -0.22 -13.95 21.01
C PRO A 42 1.19 -14.48 20.71
N ARG A 43 1.95 -14.86 21.75
CA ARG A 43 3.27 -15.50 21.60
C ARG A 43 3.21 -16.98 21.18
N TRP A 44 2.03 -17.55 21.23
CA TRP A 44 1.76 -18.95 20.91
C TRP A 44 1.16 -19.18 19.52
N ALA A 45 1.06 -18.11 18.70
CA ALA A 45 0.59 -18.19 17.32
C ALA A 45 1.51 -17.42 16.37
N ILE A 46 1.65 -17.92 15.14
CA ILE A 46 2.40 -17.28 14.08
C ILE A 46 1.64 -17.38 12.76
N ALA A 47 1.47 -16.25 12.07
CA ALA A 47 0.92 -16.22 10.72
C ALA A 47 2.04 -16.38 9.69
N HIS A 48 1.85 -17.31 8.76
CA HIS A 48 2.73 -17.54 7.63
C HIS A 48 1.96 -17.23 6.34
N LYS A 49 2.12 -16.02 5.84
CA LYS A 49 1.44 -15.54 4.65
C LYS A 49 1.94 -16.26 3.39
N PHE A 50 1.05 -16.46 2.41
CA PHE A 50 1.45 -16.92 1.08
C PHE A 50 2.19 -15.82 0.33
N SER A 51 2.92 -16.23 -0.73
CA SER A 51 3.59 -15.29 -1.61
C SER A 51 2.57 -14.34 -2.25
N ALA A 52 2.90 -13.07 -2.24
CA ALA A 52 2.05 -12.06 -2.86
C ALA A 52 1.98 -12.26 -4.37
N ASN A 53 0.78 -12.09 -4.93
CA ASN A 53 0.60 -12.12 -6.37
C ASN A 53 1.18 -10.85 -6.98
N SER A 54 1.88 -10.99 -8.09
CA SER A 54 2.47 -9.85 -8.80
C SER A 54 2.33 -9.99 -10.31
N SER A 55 2.21 -8.88 -11.01
CA SER A 55 2.17 -8.83 -12.46
C SER A 55 2.83 -7.55 -12.98
N PHE A 56 3.15 -7.51 -14.27
CA PHE A 56 3.71 -6.33 -14.91
C PHE A 56 2.62 -5.53 -15.62
N SER A 57 2.68 -4.21 -15.47
CA SER A 57 1.80 -3.29 -16.19
C SER A 57 2.52 -1.99 -16.52
N LYS A 58 2.02 -1.25 -17.53
CA LYS A 58 2.57 0.05 -17.95
C LYS A 58 1.87 1.17 -17.19
N ILE A 59 2.65 2.13 -16.67
CA ILE A 59 2.12 3.36 -16.07
C ILE A 59 1.60 4.27 -17.17
N LEU A 60 0.32 4.60 -17.11
CA LEU A 60 -0.34 5.54 -18.02
C LEU A 60 -0.22 6.98 -17.53
N ASN A 61 -0.42 7.17 -16.21
CA ASN A 61 -0.37 8.47 -15.54
C ASN A 61 -0.03 8.30 -14.07
N ILE A 62 0.40 9.38 -13.41
CA ILE A 62 0.57 9.44 -11.95
C ILE A 62 -0.28 10.60 -11.45
N GLU A 63 -1.22 10.30 -10.58
CA GLU A 63 -2.09 11.27 -9.91
C GLU A 63 -1.77 11.32 -8.43
N VAL A 64 -2.15 12.40 -7.77
CA VAL A 64 -2.04 12.51 -6.31
C VAL A 64 -3.42 12.50 -5.68
N GLN A 65 -3.59 11.71 -4.64
CA GLN A 65 -4.79 11.62 -3.83
C GLN A 65 -4.54 12.30 -2.47
N ILE A 66 -5.58 12.91 -1.92
CA ILE A 66 -5.53 13.56 -0.61
C ILE A 66 -6.40 12.75 0.33
N GLY A 67 -5.79 12.20 1.37
CA GLY A 67 -6.48 11.43 2.39
C GLY A 67 -7.10 12.30 3.50
N ARG A 68 -7.88 11.69 4.37
CA ARG A 68 -8.58 12.35 5.51
C ARG A 68 -7.67 13.11 6.48
N THR A 69 -6.41 12.70 6.58
CA THR A 69 -5.38 13.37 7.43
C THR A 69 -4.61 14.46 6.68
N GLY A 70 -5.01 14.78 5.44
CA GLY A 70 -4.27 15.67 4.56
C GLY A 70 -3.07 15.03 3.86
N ALA A 71 -2.78 13.75 4.11
CA ALA A 71 -1.70 13.03 3.44
C ALA A 71 -1.87 13.05 1.92
N ILE A 72 -0.80 13.39 1.20
CA ILE A 72 -0.76 13.48 -0.26
C ILE A 72 -0.05 12.23 -0.77
N THR A 73 -0.83 11.29 -1.31
CA THR A 73 -0.35 9.99 -1.75
C THR A 73 -0.35 9.91 -3.28
N PRO A 74 0.81 9.67 -3.91
CA PRO A 74 0.86 9.47 -5.35
C PRO A 74 0.34 8.06 -5.70
N VAL A 75 -0.46 7.98 -6.76
CA VAL A 75 -1.08 6.75 -7.27
C VAL A 75 -0.78 6.63 -8.76
N ALA A 76 -0.21 5.52 -9.16
CA ALA A 76 -0.02 5.18 -10.56
C ALA A 76 -1.32 4.67 -11.16
N LYS A 77 -1.79 5.29 -12.24
CA LYS A 77 -2.78 4.74 -13.16
C LYS A 77 -2.04 3.81 -14.12
N VAL A 78 -2.44 2.57 -14.17
CA VAL A 78 -1.76 1.55 -14.98
C VAL A 78 -2.72 0.89 -15.96
N ASN A 79 -2.19 0.28 -17.01
CA ASN A 79 -3.01 -0.58 -17.84
C ASN A 79 -3.65 -1.65 -16.95
N PRO A 80 -4.98 -1.89 -17.07
CA PRO A 80 -5.65 -2.90 -16.28
C PRO A 80 -4.95 -4.26 -16.40
N VAL A 81 -4.62 -4.87 -15.26
CA VAL A 81 -3.93 -6.15 -15.21
C VAL A 81 -4.50 -7.01 -14.11
N ASN A 82 -4.68 -8.30 -14.38
CA ASN A 82 -5.16 -9.25 -13.38
C ASN A 82 -4.02 -9.64 -12.42
N ILE A 83 -4.25 -9.46 -11.11
CA ILE A 83 -3.33 -9.85 -10.05
C ILE A 83 -4.12 -10.64 -9.01
N GLY A 84 -3.92 -11.96 -9.01
CA GLY A 84 -4.59 -12.85 -8.07
C GLY A 84 -6.13 -12.85 -8.19
N GLY A 85 -6.66 -12.82 -9.43
CA GLY A 85 -8.10 -12.84 -9.71
C GLY A 85 -8.77 -11.45 -9.73
N VAL A 86 -8.04 -10.39 -9.35
CA VAL A 86 -8.58 -9.02 -9.31
C VAL A 86 -7.94 -8.15 -10.38
N VAL A 87 -8.75 -7.39 -11.11
CA VAL A 87 -8.28 -6.42 -12.10
C VAL A 87 -7.82 -5.15 -11.40
N VAL A 88 -6.52 -4.87 -11.51
CA VAL A 88 -5.85 -3.70 -10.90
C VAL A 88 -5.61 -2.64 -11.97
N SER A 89 -6.16 -1.44 -11.77
CA SER A 89 -5.95 -0.24 -12.60
C SER A 89 -5.20 0.87 -11.86
N ASN A 90 -5.07 0.76 -10.54
CA ASN A 90 -4.42 1.75 -9.69
C ASN A 90 -3.47 1.04 -8.71
N ALA A 91 -2.26 1.59 -8.56
CA ALA A 91 -1.29 1.10 -7.59
C ALA A 91 -0.66 2.26 -6.83
N THR A 92 -0.55 2.15 -5.50
CA THR A 92 0.08 3.21 -4.71
C THR A 92 1.58 3.28 -4.99
N LEU A 93 2.10 4.50 -4.99
CA LEU A 93 3.53 4.80 -5.04
C LEU A 93 4.05 5.22 -3.67
N HIS A 94 3.21 5.10 -2.62
CA HIS A 94 3.48 5.44 -1.22
C HIS A 94 3.74 6.94 -1.00
N ASN A 95 4.88 7.48 -1.47
CA ASN A 95 5.30 8.87 -1.29
C ASN A 95 6.29 9.31 -2.39
N GLU A 96 6.69 10.58 -2.35
CA GLU A 96 7.64 11.15 -3.31
C GLU A 96 9.01 10.47 -3.25
N GLU A 97 9.50 10.13 -2.05
CA GLU A 97 10.82 9.51 -1.86
C GLU A 97 10.90 8.13 -2.54
N GLU A 98 9.82 7.36 -2.52
CA GLU A 98 9.72 6.08 -3.21
C GLU A 98 9.74 6.24 -4.75
N ILE A 99 9.10 7.28 -5.29
CA ILE A 99 9.15 7.59 -6.72
C ILE A 99 10.59 7.91 -7.14
N ILE A 100 11.29 8.73 -6.35
CA ILE A 100 12.68 9.12 -6.61
C ILE A 100 13.59 7.90 -6.46
N ARG A 101 13.46 7.13 -5.38
CA ARG A 101 14.29 5.97 -5.07
C ARG A 101 14.21 4.88 -6.15
N LYS A 102 13.00 4.65 -6.67
CA LYS A 102 12.74 3.65 -7.72
C LYS A 102 12.88 4.22 -9.13
N ASP A 103 13.17 5.52 -9.29
CA ASP A 103 13.20 6.27 -10.57
C ASP A 103 11.96 5.98 -11.42
N ILE A 104 10.77 6.10 -10.82
CA ILE A 104 9.49 5.81 -11.49
C ILE A 104 9.12 6.95 -12.41
N ARG A 105 8.78 6.63 -13.67
CA ARG A 105 8.37 7.61 -14.70
C ARG A 105 7.06 7.20 -15.36
N ILE A 106 6.33 8.17 -15.87
CA ILE A 106 5.13 7.90 -16.69
C ILE A 106 5.57 7.20 -17.96
N GLY A 107 4.94 6.07 -18.29
CA GLY A 107 5.29 5.22 -19.42
C GLY A 107 6.15 4.00 -19.06
N ASP A 108 6.67 3.92 -17.84
CA ASP A 108 7.43 2.74 -17.39
C ASP A 108 6.56 1.48 -17.32
N VAL A 109 7.21 0.35 -17.56
CA VAL A 109 6.68 -0.97 -17.19
C VAL A 109 7.11 -1.26 -15.76
N VAL A 110 6.14 -1.50 -14.89
CA VAL A 110 6.37 -1.72 -13.47
C VAL A 110 5.81 -3.07 -13.01
N LYS A 111 6.48 -3.67 -12.03
CA LYS A 111 5.98 -4.82 -11.30
C LYS A 111 5.07 -4.33 -10.20
N ILE A 112 3.81 -4.77 -10.23
CA ILE A 112 2.79 -4.43 -9.22
C ILE A 112 2.56 -5.66 -8.39
N GLU A 113 2.48 -5.48 -7.08
CA GLU A 113 2.24 -6.54 -6.11
C GLU A 113 0.96 -6.26 -5.32
N ARG A 114 0.19 -7.32 -5.08
CA ARG A 114 -0.98 -7.31 -4.22
C ARG A 114 -0.90 -8.50 -3.27
N ALA A 115 -0.78 -8.24 -1.98
CA ALA A 115 -0.79 -9.25 -0.92
C ALA A 115 -2.20 -9.31 -0.32
N GLY A 116 -2.93 -10.40 -0.55
CA GLY A 116 -4.30 -10.59 -0.05
C GLY A 116 -5.22 -9.43 -0.48
N ASP A 117 -5.95 -8.87 0.46
CA ASP A 117 -6.88 -7.75 0.24
C ASP A 117 -6.22 -6.36 0.44
N VAL A 118 -4.89 -6.31 0.42
CA VAL A 118 -4.12 -5.08 0.60
C VAL A 118 -4.09 -4.26 -0.69
N ILE A 119 -3.99 -2.94 -0.55
CA ILE A 119 -3.89 -1.98 -1.66
C ILE A 119 -2.71 -2.34 -2.57
N PRO A 120 -2.92 -2.52 -3.89
CA PRO A 120 -1.84 -2.79 -4.83
C PRO A 120 -0.77 -1.70 -4.80
N HIS A 121 0.49 -2.09 -4.82
CA HIS A 121 1.62 -1.15 -4.83
C HIS A 121 2.66 -1.49 -5.88
N VAL A 122 3.40 -0.47 -6.33
CA VAL A 122 4.50 -0.65 -7.27
C VAL A 122 5.73 -1.15 -6.51
N LEU A 123 6.15 -2.38 -6.83
CA LEU A 123 7.32 -3.03 -6.22
C LEU A 123 8.61 -2.50 -6.85
N SER A 124 8.72 -2.55 -8.19
CA SER A 124 9.92 -2.16 -8.94
C SER A 124 9.58 -1.72 -10.37
N VAL A 125 10.52 -1.01 -10.98
CA VAL A 125 10.50 -0.65 -12.41
C VAL A 125 11.30 -1.67 -13.20
N ASP A 126 10.80 -2.10 -14.35
CA ASP A 126 11.55 -2.89 -15.33
C ASP A 126 12.34 -1.96 -16.25
N LEU A 127 13.54 -1.59 -15.80
CA LEU A 127 14.41 -0.67 -16.56
C LEU A 127 14.81 -1.20 -17.94
N LYS A 128 14.80 -2.52 -18.15
CA LYS A 128 15.12 -3.13 -19.43
C LYS A 128 14.04 -2.85 -20.48
N LYS A 129 12.81 -2.62 -20.05
CA LYS A 129 11.66 -2.29 -20.91
C LYS A 129 11.41 -0.79 -21.06
N ARG A 130 12.23 0.06 -20.41
CA ARG A 130 12.14 1.51 -20.58
C ARG A 130 12.63 1.91 -21.97
N ILE A 131 11.74 2.50 -22.75
CA ILE A 131 12.04 2.99 -24.10
C ILE A 131 12.15 4.51 -24.07
N GLY A 132 13.30 5.03 -24.51
CA GLY A 132 13.54 6.47 -24.63
C GLY A 132 13.71 7.20 -23.28
N ASN A 133 13.70 8.53 -23.35
CA ASN A 133 13.85 9.40 -22.18
C ASN A 133 12.46 9.78 -21.66
N LEU A 134 11.87 8.94 -20.80
CA LEU A 134 10.57 9.20 -20.21
C LEU A 134 10.62 10.38 -19.23
N LYS A 135 9.53 11.17 -19.19
CA LYS A 135 9.41 12.35 -18.32
C LYS A 135 9.32 11.92 -16.86
N LYS A 136 10.15 12.54 -16.00
CA LYS A 136 10.06 12.37 -14.55
C LYS A 136 8.77 12.99 -14.03
N PHE A 137 8.15 12.34 -13.07
CA PHE A 137 7.01 12.90 -12.35
C PHE A 137 7.50 14.01 -11.42
N VAL A 138 6.84 15.15 -11.46
CA VAL A 138 7.11 16.29 -10.58
C VAL A 138 6.02 16.32 -9.51
N PHE A 139 6.43 16.11 -8.26
CA PHE A 139 5.49 16.15 -7.14
C PHE A 139 4.98 17.59 -6.94
N PRO A 140 3.68 17.79 -6.66
CA PRO A 140 3.12 19.13 -6.51
C PRO A 140 3.67 19.83 -5.27
N LYS A 141 4.01 21.12 -5.39
CA LYS A 141 4.46 21.96 -4.26
C LYS A 141 3.32 22.57 -3.46
N LYS A 142 2.11 22.53 -4.01
CA LYS A 142 0.87 23.02 -3.39
C LYS A 142 -0.20 21.95 -3.48
N CYS A 143 -1.11 21.97 -2.50
CA CYS A 143 -2.24 21.05 -2.47
C CYS A 143 -3.09 21.21 -3.74
N PRO A 144 -3.33 20.15 -4.53
CA PRO A 144 -4.10 20.26 -5.77
C PRO A 144 -5.59 20.57 -5.56
N SER A 145 -6.11 20.46 -4.32
CA SER A 145 -7.50 20.78 -4.00
C SER A 145 -7.69 22.21 -3.51
N CYS A 146 -6.83 22.70 -2.61
CA CYS A 146 -7.04 24.00 -1.96
C CYS A 146 -5.86 24.98 -2.13
N SER A 147 -4.84 24.61 -2.91
CA SER A 147 -3.63 25.40 -3.17
C SER A 147 -2.80 25.79 -1.93
N SER A 148 -3.14 25.29 -0.74
CA SER A 148 -2.34 25.48 0.48
C SER A 148 -0.96 24.85 0.33
N LYS A 149 -0.01 25.29 1.15
CA LYS A 149 1.35 24.70 1.19
C LYS A 149 1.29 23.22 1.54
N ILE A 150 2.24 22.46 1.00
CA ILE A 150 2.49 21.09 1.39
C ILE A 150 3.66 21.09 2.36
N ILE A 151 3.52 20.41 3.49
CA ILE A 151 4.51 20.32 4.56
C ILE A 151 4.85 18.86 4.86
N LYS A 152 6.03 18.63 5.43
CA LYS A 152 6.42 17.37 6.05
C LYS A 152 6.43 17.58 7.56
N ASP A 153 5.77 16.69 8.30
CA ASP A 153 5.80 16.74 9.76
C ASP A 153 7.17 16.35 10.30
N PHE A 154 7.63 17.05 11.31
CA PHE A 154 8.89 16.75 11.98
C PHE A 154 8.63 15.91 13.23
N ASN A 155 9.13 14.69 13.26
CA ASN A 155 9.03 13.81 14.42
C ASN A 155 10.12 14.16 15.43
N LYS A 156 9.76 14.74 16.56
CA LYS A 156 10.66 15.17 17.63
C LYS A 156 11.43 14.00 18.26
N ASN A 157 10.84 12.81 18.32
CA ASN A 157 11.44 11.63 18.94
C ASN A 157 12.54 11.04 18.07
N THR A 158 12.29 10.94 16.76
CA THR A 158 13.23 10.35 15.79
C THR A 158 14.16 11.41 15.18
N LYS A 159 13.90 12.70 15.42
CA LYS A 159 14.60 13.87 14.82
C LYS A 159 14.63 13.82 13.29
N LYS A 160 13.59 13.26 12.66
CA LYS A 160 13.47 13.12 11.20
C LYS A 160 12.15 13.71 10.71
N TYR A 161 12.15 14.16 9.47
CA TYR A 161 10.92 14.53 8.77
C TYR A 161 10.18 13.27 8.31
N ASP A 162 8.85 13.34 8.33
CA ASP A 162 7.99 12.28 7.80
C ASP A 162 8.19 12.16 6.29
N ALA A 163 8.20 10.93 5.77
CA ALA A 163 8.26 10.68 4.33
C ALA A 163 6.97 11.13 3.62
N VAL A 164 5.86 11.20 4.38
CA VAL A 164 4.55 11.58 3.87
C VAL A 164 4.40 13.10 3.90
N GLN A 165 4.10 13.67 2.76
CA GLN A 165 3.75 15.08 2.63
C GLN A 165 2.27 15.31 2.93
N ARG A 166 1.93 16.42 3.58
CA ARG A 166 0.55 16.75 3.98
C ARG A 166 0.15 18.16 3.54
N CYS A 167 -1.12 18.32 3.23
CA CYS A 167 -1.71 19.63 3.06
C CYS A 167 -1.74 20.36 4.41
N SER A 168 -1.21 21.59 4.46
CA SER A 168 -1.17 22.42 5.67
C SER A 168 -2.50 23.08 6.01
N SER A 169 -3.56 22.82 5.23
CA SER A 169 -4.88 23.41 5.45
C SER A 169 -5.52 22.89 6.74
N GLU A 170 -6.02 23.80 7.55
CA GLU A 170 -6.70 23.50 8.80
C GLU A 170 -8.20 23.26 8.60
N GLY A 171 -8.76 22.38 9.45
CA GLY A 171 -10.19 22.10 9.51
C GLY A 171 -10.78 21.62 8.18
N TYR A 172 -11.86 22.27 7.75
CA TYR A 172 -12.60 21.91 6.52
C TYR A 172 -12.26 22.80 5.32
N LYS A 173 -11.23 23.62 5.42
CA LYS A 173 -10.82 24.55 4.33
C LYS A 173 -10.36 23.81 3.07
N CYS A 174 -9.91 22.56 3.19
CA CYS A 174 -9.61 21.71 2.05
C CYS A 174 -10.78 20.75 1.80
N GLU A 175 -11.50 20.96 0.70
CA GLU A 175 -12.68 20.18 0.32
C GLU A 175 -12.40 18.66 0.31
N LYS A 176 -11.27 18.24 -0.27
CA LYS A 176 -10.92 16.82 -0.33
C LYS A 176 -10.70 16.21 1.06
N ILE A 177 -10.06 16.94 1.97
CA ILE A 177 -9.90 16.47 3.36
C ILE A 177 -11.26 16.34 4.04
N ALA A 178 -12.15 17.34 3.85
CA ALA A 178 -13.48 17.32 4.42
C ALA A 178 -14.30 16.13 3.91
N ILE A 179 -14.32 15.91 2.60
CA ILE A 179 -15.00 14.77 1.98
C ILE A 179 -14.48 13.43 2.52
N GLU A 180 -13.15 13.25 2.59
CA GLU A 180 -12.57 11.98 3.08
C GLU A 180 -12.82 11.76 4.59
N LYS A 181 -12.92 12.83 5.39
CA LYS A 181 -13.35 12.74 6.80
C LYS A 181 -14.81 12.30 6.92
N ILE A 182 -15.71 12.88 6.11
CA ILE A 182 -17.13 12.51 6.10
C ILE A 182 -17.29 11.06 5.65
N LYS A 183 -16.64 10.66 4.57
CA LYS A 183 -16.67 9.26 4.10
C LYS A 183 -16.23 8.29 5.18
N HIS A 184 -15.16 8.61 5.90
CA HIS A 184 -14.71 7.77 7.01
C HIS A 184 -15.74 7.71 8.13
N PHE A 185 -16.33 8.84 8.51
CA PHE A 185 -17.34 8.91 9.57
C PHE A 185 -18.58 8.06 9.28
N VAL A 186 -19.00 7.97 8.00
CA VAL A 186 -20.16 7.16 7.60
C VAL A 186 -19.77 5.74 7.17
N SER A 187 -18.49 5.39 7.21
CA SER A 187 -18.03 4.04 6.86
C SER A 187 -18.21 3.07 8.03
N LYS A 188 -18.19 1.76 7.72
CA LYS A 188 -18.24 0.70 8.74
C LYS A 188 -17.00 0.67 9.66
N GLU A 189 -15.95 1.41 9.29
CA GLU A 189 -14.65 1.44 10.01
C GLU A 189 -14.51 2.67 10.92
N ALA A 190 -15.58 3.45 11.09
CA ALA A 190 -15.60 4.65 11.94
C ALA A 190 -15.79 4.31 13.43
#